data_c427d50685b27f721ddf0e7e99ca9327
#
_entry.id   c427d50685b27f721ddf0e7e99ca9327
#
_cell.length_a   1.000
_cell.length_b   1.000
_cell.length_c   1.000
_cell.angle_alpha   90.00
_cell.angle_beta   90.00
_cell.angle_gamma   90.00
#
_symmetry.space_group_name_H-M   'P 1'
#
loop_
_entity.id
_entity.type
_entity.pdbx_description
1 polymer ?
#
loop_
_entity_poly.entity_id
_entity_poly.type
_entity_poly.pdbx_seq_one_letter_code
_entity_poly.pdbx_strand_id
1 'polypeptide(L)'
;MVRSPWFIPSITLTRITVFGFPNSPNQTQNLGFLDQRLALQWVRNNIAAFGGDREKVTIFGQSSGGYSVKQLFARPPNPLPFRAIIMESQATSLSSNGGDWNKLVNLTKCSTARSQFQCVRDIDAKVIKAIIETNALAFTPTLLDSETTVKNFTNAVTSRTTAQVPLIIGNNQDEGTAFTVDVTDLEKYLSRYYYDKTVRDKIISQYPVSEYGSSAYHRASAMGRDIAYQCPTAMLANLTAENGIKTYRYLFNASFPNNNYSFFPDGGAYHASEIYEIFGTYNRTGAIPRQRDLSVVMQTYWANFAKNLEPGVGWPRLGTNGGLDVINFGGNESSTGYLISQSSVDRKCTTFWDQYLSTS
;
A
#
# COMPACT_ATOMS: atom_id res chain seq x y z
N MET A 1 9.53 22.83 -3.05
CA MET A 1 8.74 22.60 -1.83
C MET A 1 7.81 23.78 -1.68
N VAL A 2 6.55 23.65 -2.04
CA VAL A 2 5.54 24.62 -1.61
C VAL A 2 5.41 24.43 -0.12
N ARG A 3 6.14 25.22 0.65
CA ARG A 3 5.92 25.33 2.10
C ARG A 3 4.54 25.94 2.29
N SER A 4 3.51 25.09 2.30
CA SER A 4 2.24 25.53 2.87
C SER A 4 2.53 25.75 4.35
N PRO A 5 2.41 26.98 4.87
CA PRO A 5 2.69 27.27 6.29
C PRO A 5 1.73 26.54 7.26
N TRP A 6 0.84 25.73 6.71
CA TRP A 6 -0.25 25.06 7.41
C TRP A 6 -0.08 23.53 7.48
N PHE A 7 1.07 22.97 7.09
CA PHE A 7 1.28 21.52 7.07
C PHE A 7 2.52 21.15 7.87
N ILE A 8 2.35 20.35 8.91
CA ILE A 8 3.46 19.79 9.71
C ILE A 8 3.54 18.30 9.34
N PRO A 9 4.43 17.91 8.42
CA PRO A 9 4.66 16.52 8.14
C PRO A 9 5.36 15.87 9.33
N SER A 10 4.79 14.78 9.84
CA SER A 10 5.39 13.96 10.89
C SER A 10 5.66 12.57 10.34
N ILE A 11 6.93 12.14 10.40
CA ILE A 11 7.33 10.78 10.01
C ILE A 11 7.54 9.99 11.30
N THR A 12 6.96 8.80 11.37
CA THR A 12 7.13 7.89 12.48
C THR A 12 8.06 6.75 12.10
N LEU A 13 8.98 6.42 12.99
CA LEU A 13 9.79 5.20 12.90
C LEU A 13 9.10 4.10 13.71
N THR A 14 8.99 2.93 13.11
CA THR A 14 8.39 1.76 13.73
C THR A 14 9.33 0.57 13.65
N ARG A 15 9.21 -0.38 14.57
CA ARG A 15 9.90 -1.66 14.44
C ARG A 15 9.38 -2.40 13.21
N ILE A 16 10.29 -2.99 12.47
CA ILE A 16 10.02 -3.77 11.25
C ILE A 16 10.60 -5.17 11.37
N THR A 17 10.33 -6.03 10.40
CA THR A 17 10.81 -7.42 10.36
C THR A 17 10.47 -8.17 11.66
N VAL A 18 11.34 -9.07 12.13
CA VAL A 18 11.16 -9.80 13.39
C VAL A 18 11.02 -8.88 14.61
N PHE A 19 11.62 -7.69 14.58
CA PHE A 19 11.56 -6.74 15.70
C PHE A 19 10.18 -6.11 15.86
N GLY A 20 9.45 -5.96 14.75
CA GLY A 20 8.07 -5.45 14.74
C GLY A 20 7.02 -6.54 14.68
N PHE A 21 7.34 -7.67 14.05
CA PHE A 21 6.40 -8.73 13.71
C PHE A 21 7.02 -10.12 13.97
N PRO A 22 7.37 -10.44 15.21
CA PRO A 22 8.10 -11.67 15.52
C PRO A 22 7.30 -12.94 15.19
N ASN A 23 5.99 -12.89 15.29
CA ASN A 23 5.12 -14.06 15.18
C ASN A 23 5.51 -15.20 16.15
N SER A 24 6.15 -14.85 17.27
CA SER A 24 6.52 -15.78 18.32
C SER A 24 5.28 -16.21 19.10
N PRO A 25 5.08 -17.50 19.35
CA PRO A 25 3.94 -17.98 20.14
C PRO A 25 3.89 -17.35 21.55
N ASN A 26 2.68 -17.06 22.02
CA ASN A 26 2.42 -16.54 23.38
C ASN A 26 3.10 -15.20 23.70
N GLN A 27 3.42 -14.42 22.69
CA GLN A 27 3.97 -13.08 22.84
C GLN A 27 3.02 -12.05 22.21
N THR A 28 3.15 -10.78 22.62
CA THR A 28 2.46 -9.66 21.96
C THR A 28 2.84 -9.62 20.50
N GLN A 29 1.85 -9.59 19.64
CA GLN A 29 2.02 -9.58 18.19
C GLN A 29 1.99 -8.15 17.64
N ASN A 30 2.37 -8.00 16.37
CA ASN A 30 2.23 -6.76 15.60
C ASN A 30 2.79 -5.53 16.31
N LEU A 31 3.95 -5.67 16.97
CA LEU A 31 4.58 -4.58 17.73
C LEU A 31 4.81 -3.33 16.88
N GLY A 32 5.08 -3.49 15.57
CA GLY A 32 5.21 -2.37 14.64
C GLY A 32 3.90 -1.56 14.50
N PHE A 33 2.73 -2.20 14.55
CA PHE A 33 1.44 -1.50 14.58
C PHE A 33 1.18 -0.81 15.91
N LEU A 34 1.64 -1.41 17.01
CA LEU A 34 1.57 -0.76 18.33
C LEU A 34 2.46 0.49 18.39
N ASP A 35 3.63 0.45 17.77
CA ASP A 35 4.50 1.63 17.63
C ASP A 35 3.80 2.76 16.88
N GLN A 36 3.09 2.45 15.77
CA GLN A 36 2.32 3.43 15.02
C GLN A 36 1.18 4.03 15.85
N ARG A 37 0.46 3.22 16.63
CA ARG A 37 -0.58 3.70 17.54
C ARG A 37 -0.02 4.61 18.62
N LEU A 38 1.12 4.26 19.20
CA LEU A 38 1.81 5.09 20.18
C LEU A 38 2.27 6.43 19.58
N ALA A 39 2.78 6.41 18.35
CA ALA A 39 3.17 7.62 17.62
C ALA A 39 1.97 8.54 17.37
N LEU A 40 0.82 8.01 16.99
CA LEU A 40 -0.41 8.79 16.82
C LEU A 40 -0.90 9.39 18.16
N GLN A 41 -0.79 8.64 19.24
CA GLN A 41 -1.08 9.17 20.58
C GLN A 41 -0.11 10.30 20.97
N TRP A 42 1.17 10.15 20.65
CA TRP A 42 2.16 11.20 20.86
C TRP A 42 1.83 12.46 20.06
N VAL A 43 1.48 12.33 18.78
CA VAL A 43 1.03 13.45 17.94
C VAL A 43 -0.16 14.15 18.58
N ARG A 44 -1.19 13.42 18.98
CA ARG A 44 -2.37 13.97 19.65
C ARG A 44 -2.04 14.77 20.91
N ASN A 45 -1.07 14.31 21.68
CA ASN A 45 -0.69 14.94 22.95
C ASN A 45 0.25 16.14 22.77
N ASN A 46 1.04 16.18 21.71
CA ASN A 46 2.16 17.10 21.60
C ASN A 46 2.10 18.07 20.42
N ILE A 47 1.34 17.77 19.35
CA ILE A 47 1.42 18.50 18.09
C ILE A 47 1.06 20.00 18.21
N ALA A 48 0.27 20.36 19.21
CA ALA A 48 -0.07 21.76 19.48
C ALA A 48 1.17 22.61 19.83
N ALA A 49 2.17 22.02 20.51
CA ALA A 49 3.42 22.72 20.83
C ALA A 49 4.26 23.05 19.57
N PHE A 50 3.96 22.38 18.45
CA PHE A 50 4.58 22.62 17.14
C PHE A 50 3.70 23.49 16.22
N GLY A 51 2.58 24.03 16.73
CA GLY A 51 1.63 24.83 15.96
C GLY A 51 0.63 23.99 15.15
N GLY A 52 0.56 22.68 15.36
CA GLY A 52 -0.40 21.78 14.73
C GLY A 52 -1.72 21.68 15.49
N ASP A 53 -2.74 21.14 14.80
CA ASP A 53 -4.07 20.91 15.36
C ASP A 53 -4.29 19.39 15.48
N ARG A 54 -4.40 18.90 16.72
CA ARG A 54 -4.61 17.49 17.00
C ARG A 54 -5.92 16.91 16.44
N GLU A 55 -6.90 17.78 16.16
CA GLU A 55 -8.18 17.37 15.55
C GLU A 55 -8.10 17.36 14.01
N LYS A 56 -6.96 17.78 13.43
CA LYS A 56 -6.75 17.85 11.98
C LYS A 56 -5.64 16.91 11.48
N VAL A 57 -5.49 15.78 12.10
CA VAL A 57 -4.51 14.74 11.69
C VAL A 57 -5.04 13.93 10.51
N THR A 58 -4.27 13.84 9.46
CA THR A 58 -4.48 12.92 8.33
C THR A 58 -3.33 11.92 8.30
N ILE A 59 -3.64 10.63 8.30
CA ILE A 59 -2.63 9.59 8.16
C ILE A 59 -2.48 9.18 6.70
N PHE A 60 -1.24 8.87 6.31
CA PHE A 60 -0.84 8.66 4.95
C PHE A 60 0.17 7.52 4.87
N GLY A 61 0.04 6.64 3.88
CA GLY A 61 0.99 5.54 3.71
C GLY A 61 0.97 4.96 2.32
N GLN A 62 2.16 4.55 1.86
CA GLN A 62 2.40 3.91 0.58
C GLN A 62 2.86 2.46 0.80
N SER A 63 2.44 1.52 -0.05
CA SER A 63 2.83 0.11 0.00
C SER A 63 2.51 -0.54 1.36
N SER A 64 3.51 -1.04 2.08
CA SER A 64 3.37 -1.53 3.46
C SER A 64 2.87 -0.45 4.44
N GLY A 65 3.17 0.82 4.17
CA GLY A 65 2.58 1.96 4.88
C GLY A 65 1.09 2.12 4.57
N GLY A 66 0.68 1.93 3.31
CA GLY A 66 -0.72 1.89 2.91
C GLY A 66 -1.48 0.73 3.58
N TYR A 67 -0.84 -0.44 3.67
CA TYR A 67 -1.37 -1.56 4.45
C TYR A 67 -1.50 -1.23 5.94
N SER A 68 -0.53 -0.53 6.52
CA SER A 68 -0.60 -0.07 7.91
C SER A 68 -1.77 0.89 8.14
N VAL A 69 -1.99 1.84 7.22
CA VAL A 69 -3.15 2.75 7.25
C VAL A 69 -4.45 1.97 7.11
N LYS A 70 -4.51 0.93 6.24
CA LYS A 70 -5.67 0.02 6.15
C LYS A 70 -5.98 -0.62 7.50
N GLN A 71 -4.97 -1.10 8.24
CA GLN A 71 -5.19 -1.73 9.55
C GLN A 71 -5.62 -0.71 10.61
N LEU A 72 -5.07 0.49 10.62
CA LEU A 72 -5.52 1.58 11.49
C LEU A 72 -6.96 2.02 11.16
N PHE A 73 -7.36 1.98 9.90
CA PHE A 73 -8.74 2.23 9.47
C PHE A 73 -9.67 1.10 9.91
N ALA A 74 -9.28 -0.16 9.71
CA ALA A 74 -10.07 -1.34 10.01
C ALA A 74 -10.25 -1.58 11.52
N ARG A 75 -9.22 -1.29 12.30
CA ARG A 75 -9.20 -1.44 13.75
C ARG A 75 -8.69 -0.15 14.41
N PRO A 76 -9.49 0.93 14.41
CA PRO A 76 -9.04 2.23 14.88
C PRO A 76 -8.75 2.23 16.38
N PRO A 77 -7.75 3.00 16.84
CA PRO A 77 -7.61 3.33 18.25
C PRO A 77 -8.81 4.10 18.78
N ASN A 78 -9.08 3.99 20.07
CA ASN A 78 -10.09 4.77 20.76
C ASN A 78 -9.43 5.56 21.91
N PRO A 79 -9.53 6.90 21.93
CA PRO A 79 -10.20 7.77 20.94
C PRO A 79 -9.49 7.77 19.58
N LEU A 80 -10.27 8.03 18.51
CA LEU A 80 -9.76 8.08 17.14
C LEU A 80 -8.74 9.25 16.98
N PRO A 81 -7.49 8.98 16.60
CA PRO A 81 -6.44 10.01 16.56
C PRO A 81 -6.28 10.70 15.20
N PHE A 82 -7.12 10.43 14.22
CA PHE A 82 -7.07 11.01 12.88
C PHE A 82 -8.47 11.25 12.32
N ARG A 83 -8.60 12.16 11.37
CA ARG A 83 -9.88 12.52 10.72
C ARG A 83 -9.98 12.17 9.24
N ALA A 84 -8.88 11.74 8.62
CA ALA A 84 -8.83 11.32 7.22
C ALA A 84 -7.65 10.38 7.01
N ILE A 85 -7.73 9.58 5.94
CA ILE A 85 -6.67 8.62 5.58
C ILE A 85 -6.35 8.68 4.09
N ILE A 86 -5.09 8.40 3.75
CA ILE A 86 -4.62 8.25 2.37
C ILE A 86 -3.88 6.93 2.26
N MET A 87 -4.33 6.06 1.39
CA MET A 87 -3.74 4.76 1.11
C MET A 87 -3.24 4.72 -0.34
N GLU A 88 -1.92 4.67 -0.52
CA GLU A 88 -1.30 4.61 -1.83
C GLU A 88 -0.72 3.23 -2.07
N SER A 89 -1.10 2.62 -3.18
CA SER A 89 -0.60 1.30 -3.56
C SER A 89 -0.61 0.34 -2.36
N GLN A 90 -1.71 0.35 -1.61
CA GLN A 90 -1.81 -0.49 -0.41
C GLN A 90 -1.65 -1.95 -0.82
N ALA A 91 -0.66 -2.62 -0.26
CA ALA A 91 -0.41 -4.02 -0.57
C ALA A 91 -1.58 -4.91 -0.14
N THR A 92 -1.79 -6.01 -0.82
CA THR A 92 -2.64 -7.10 -0.33
C THR A 92 -2.12 -7.61 1.01
N SER A 93 -2.92 -8.39 1.71
CA SER A 93 -2.52 -8.98 2.99
C SER A 93 -1.10 -9.55 2.93
N LEU A 94 -0.20 -8.89 3.63
CA LEU A 94 1.16 -9.39 3.88
C LEU A 94 1.20 -10.27 5.12
N SER A 95 0.03 -10.65 5.64
CA SER A 95 -0.07 -11.45 6.85
C SER A 95 0.41 -12.87 6.60
N SER A 96 1.19 -13.38 7.52
CA SER A 96 1.59 -14.79 7.56
C SER A 96 1.03 -15.45 8.83
N ASN A 97 0.70 -16.73 8.73
CA ASN A 97 0.32 -17.54 9.88
C ASN A 97 1.55 -18.05 10.63
N GLY A 98 2.37 -17.13 11.18
CA GLY A 98 3.52 -17.47 11.99
C GLY A 98 4.89 -17.11 11.43
N GLY A 99 4.99 -16.63 10.19
CA GLY A 99 6.24 -16.22 9.57
C GLY A 99 7.35 -17.28 9.68
N ASP A 100 8.58 -16.81 9.58
CA ASP A 100 9.75 -17.67 9.66
C ASP A 100 10.32 -17.78 11.11
N TRP A 101 9.49 -17.55 12.14
CA TRP A 101 9.93 -17.65 13.53
C TRP A 101 10.63 -18.96 13.85
N ASN A 102 10.06 -20.10 13.49
CA ASN A 102 10.65 -21.41 13.75
C ASN A 102 11.99 -21.61 13.02
N LYS A 103 12.12 -21.08 11.81
CA LYS A 103 13.39 -21.11 11.08
C LYS A 103 14.44 -20.26 11.80
N LEU A 104 14.06 -19.05 12.25
CA LEU A 104 14.96 -18.18 13.02
C LEU A 104 15.42 -18.86 14.33
N VAL A 105 14.49 -19.44 15.09
CA VAL A 105 14.80 -20.19 16.32
C VAL A 105 15.81 -21.30 16.08
N ASN A 106 15.68 -22.04 14.99
CA ASN A 106 16.62 -23.12 14.62
C ASN A 106 17.99 -22.56 14.20
N LEU A 107 18.02 -21.53 13.37
CA LEU A 107 19.27 -20.89 12.90
C LEU A 107 20.05 -20.22 14.03
N THR A 108 19.35 -19.74 15.04
CA THR A 108 19.94 -19.13 16.24
C THR A 108 20.29 -20.15 17.33
N LYS A 109 20.03 -21.44 17.09
CA LYS A 109 20.23 -22.54 18.07
C LYS A 109 19.42 -22.36 19.35
N CYS A 110 18.31 -21.63 19.29
CA CYS A 110 17.42 -21.41 20.42
C CYS A 110 16.30 -22.46 20.57
N SER A 111 16.29 -23.51 19.72
CA SER A 111 15.20 -24.50 19.65
C SER A 111 15.02 -25.30 20.94
N THR A 112 16.09 -25.54 21.70
CA THR A 112 16.07 -26.29 22.97
C THR A 112 16.01 -25.39 24.19
N ALA A 113 15.98 -24.07 24.02
CA ALA A 113 15.92 -23.13 25.13
C ALA A 113 14.59 -23.20 25.86
N ARG A 114 14.58 -23.04 27.18
CA ARG A 114 13.37 -22.99 28.00
C ARG A 114 12.39 -21.92 27.53
N SER A 115 12.89 -20.80 27.06
CA SER A 115 12.14 -19.74 26.39
C SER A 115 12.86 -19.41 25.08
N GLN A 116 12.31 -19.86 23.97
CA GLN A 116 12.84 -19.56 22.63
C GLN A 116 12.84 -18.05 22.35
N PHE A 117 11.79 -17.36 22.79
CA PHE A 117 11.66 -15.91 22.61
C PHE A 117 12.79 -15.17 23.35
N GLN A 118 13.03 -15.49 24.63
CA GLN A 118 14.08 -14.83 25.39
C GLN A 118 15.45 -15.15 24.81
N CYS A 119 15.69 -16.39 24.42
CA CYS A 119 16.94 -16.80 23.80
C CYS A 119 17.23 -15.98 22.52
N VAL A 120 16.27 -15.84 21.63
CA VAL A 120 16.41 -15.03 20.41
C VAL A 120 16.57 -13.55 20.75
N ARG A 121 15.83 -13.04 21.74
CA ARG A 121 15.87 -11.64 22.17
C ARG A 121 17.22 -11.23 22.73
N ASP A 122 17.96 -12.14 23.34
CA ASP A 122 19.28 -11.89 23.94
C ASP A 122 20.42 -11.87 22.91
N ILE A 123 20.12 -12.21 21.64
CA ILE A 123 21.10 -12.17 20.54
C ILE A 123 21.21 -10.73 20.02
N ASP A 124 22.44 -10.32 19.71
CA ASP A 124 22.69 -9.01 19.09
C ASP A 124 21.85 -8.81 17.83
N ALA A 125 21.20 -7.64 17.72
CA ALA A 125 20.29 -7.32 16.62
C ALA A 125 20.95 -7.38 15.24
N LYS A 126 22.27 -7.09 15.14
CA LYS A 126 23.01 -7.19 13.87
C LYS A 126 23.17 -8.64 13.44
N VAL A 127 23.36 -9.55 14.40
CA VAL A 127 23.45 -11.00 14.13
C VAL A 127 22.08 -11.51 13.64
N ILE A 128 20.99 -11.13 14.32
CA ILE A 128 19.63 -11.48 13.88
C ILE A 128 19.37 -10.94 12.47
N LYS A 129 19.70 -9.67 12.21
CA LYS A 129 19.55 -9.05 10.89
C LYS A 129 20.30 -9.84 9.81
N ALA A 130 21.57 -10.18 10.07
CA ALA A 130 22.38 -10.95 9.14
C ALA A 130 21.76 -12.33 8.83
N ILE A 131 21.26 -13.04 9.86
CA ILE A 131 20.59 -14.33 9.69
C ILE A 131 19.34 -14.17 8.81
N ILE A 132 18.52 -13.15 9.05
CA ILE A 132 17.30 -12.87 8.28
C ILE A 132 17.63 -12.62 6.81
N GLU A 133 18.60 -11.75 6.54
CA GLU A 133 18.98 -11.38 5.18
C GLU A 133 19.62 -12.54 4.41
N THR A 134 20.56 -13.25 5.05
CA THR A 134 21.25 -14.39 4.43
C THR A 134 20.29 -15.54 4.08
N ASN A 135 19.24 -15.73 4.89
CA ASN A 135 18.29 -16.83 4.69
C ASN A 135 16.95 -16.38 4.10
N ALA A 136 16.84 -15.13 3.67
CA ALA A 136 15.63 -14.52 3.12
C ALA A 136 14.37 -14.81 3.97
N LEU A 137 14.51 -14.67 5.31
CA LEU A 137 13.39 -14.92 6.22
C LEU A 137 12.37 -13.79 6.16
N ALA A 138 11.09 -14.14 6.12
CA ALA A 138 9.98 -13.20 6.08
C ALA A 138 9.30 -13.05 7.45
N PHE A 139 9.09 -11.81 7.86
CA PHE A 139 8.35 -11.46 9.08
C PHE A 139 7.36 -10.35 8.75
N THR A 140 6.08 -10.72 8.73
CA THR A 140 4.96 -9.87 8.33
C THR A 140 3.93 -9.79 9.44
N PRO A 141 3.04 -8.79 9.43
CA PRO A 141 1.93 -8.72 10.38
C PRO A 141 1.09 -10.00 10.40
N THR A 142 0.57 -10.36 11.55
CA THR A 142 -0.36 -11.50 11.69
C THR A 142 -1.80 -11.00 11.87
N LEU A 143 -2.76 -11.72 11.26
CA LEU A 143 -4.20 -11.52 11.48
C LEU A 143 -4.71 -12.20 12.75
N LEU A 144 -3.85 -12.91 13.50
CA LEU A 144 -4.23 -13.57 14.76
C LEU A 144 -4.39 -12.57 15.93
N ASP A 145 -3.84 -11.36 15.78
CA ASP A 145 -3.98 -10.29 16.76
C ASP A 145 -5.21 -9.43 16.47
N SER A 146 -6.27 -9.63 17.25
CA SER A 146 -7.52 -8.87 17.12
C SER A 146 -7.45 -7.44 17.66
N GLU A 147 -6.36 -7.04 18.31
CA GLU A 147 -6.17 -5.68 18.80
C GLU A 147 -5.78 -4.72 17.68
N THR A 148 -4.94 -5.17 16.74
CA THR A 148 -4.36 -4.33 15.70
C THR A 148 -4.85 -4.66 14.30
N THR A 149 -5.50 -5.82 14.10
CA THR A 149 -5.94 -6.30 12.79
C THR A 149 -7.37 -6.83 12.84
N VAL A 150 -7.98 -7.00 11.66
CA VAL A 150 -9.28 -7.66 11.49
C VAL A 150 -9.12 -8.86 10.56
N LYS A 151 -9.81 -9.97 10.86
CA LYS A 151 -9.79 -11.18 10.01
C LYS A 151 -10.67 -11.04 8.77
N ASN A 152 -11.71 -10.23 8.85
CA ASN A 152 -12.66 -10.01 7.77
C ASN A 152 -12.91 -8.51 7.63
N PHE A 153 -12.27 -7.93 6.63
CA PHE A 153 -12.34 -6.51 6.36
C PHE A 153 -13.73 -6.09 5.87
N THR A 154 -14.37 -6.91 5.03
CA THR A 154 -15.74 -6.66 4.55
C THR A 154 -16.70 -6.54 5.72
N ASN A 155 -16.67 -7.48 6.65
CA ASN A 155 -17.52 -7.41 7.84
C ASN A 155 -17.22 -6.16 8.69
N ALA A 156 -15.96 -5.75 8.82
CA ALA A 156 -15.63 -4.56 9.59
C ALA A 156 -16.20 -3.28 8.96
N VAL A 157 -16.19 -3.17 7.63
CA VAL A 157 -16.77 -2.04 6.92
C VAL A 157 -18.30 -2.07 6.99
N THR A 158 -18.94 -3.20 6.66
CA THR A 158 -20.41 -3.32 6.62
C THR A 158 -21.04 -3.18 7.99
N SER A 159 -20.37 -3.64 9.06
CA SER A 159 -20.81 -3.43 10.45
C SER A 159 -20.42 -2.07 11.03
N ARG A 160 -19.77 -1.21 10.22
CA ARG A 160 -19.35 0.15 10.60
C ARG A 160 -18.42 0.21 11.83
N THR A 161 -17.64 -0.85 12.06
CA THR A 161 -16.64 -0.87 13.15
C THR A 161 -15.29 -0.23 12.74
N THR A 162 -15.12 0.10 11.46
CA THR A 162 -13.98 0.84 10.95
C THR A 162 -14.04 2.33 11.31
N ALA A 163 -12.94 3.04 11.16
CA ALA A 163 -12.94 4.50 11.24
C ALA A 163 -13.87 5.09 10.16
N GLN A 164 -14.86 5.88 10.58
CA GLN A 164 -15.84 6.49 9.68
C GLN A 164 -15.32 7.84 9.17
N VAL A 165 -14.20 7.82 8.44
CA VAL A 165 -13.48 9.01 7.96
C VAL A 165 -13.30 8.99 6.45
N PRO A 166 -13.23 10.15 5.78
CA PRO A 166 -12.93 10.24 4.36
C PRO A 166 -11.58 9.61 4.01
N LEU A 167 -11.49 9.06 2.80
CA LEU A 167 -10.26 8.45 2.32
C LEU A 167 -9.95 8.77 0.85
N ILE A 168 -8.65 8.92 0.56
CA ILE A 168 -8.08 8.77 -0.78
C ILE A 168 -7.45 7.38 -0.87
N ILE A 169 -7.69 6.70 -1.98
CA ILE A 169 -7.07 5.41 -2.28
C ILE A 169 -6.74 5.33 -3.76
N GLY A 170 -5.59 4.76 -4.09
CA GLY A 170 -5.19 4.55 -5.48
C GLY A 170 -3.95 3.70 -5.61
N ASN A 171 -3.51 3.55 -6.83
CA ASN A 171 -2.33 2.77 -7.19
C ASN A 171 -1.71 3.29 -8.49
N ASN A 172 -0.53 2.78 -8.82
CA ASN A 172 0.19 3.12 -10.04
C ASN A 172 -0.13 2.15 -11.18
N GLN A 173 0.04 2.61 -12.42
CA GLN A 173 -0.23 1.79 -13.61
C GLN A 173 0.74 0.61 -13.75
N ASP A 174 1.98 0.77 -13.37
CA ASP A 174 3.05 -0.21 -13.60
C ASP A 174 3.63 -0.76 -12.29
N GLU A 175 2.77 -1.00 -11.29
CA GLU A 175 3.13 -1.47 -9.95
C GLU A 175 4.06 -2.68 -9.94
N GLY A 176 3.84 -3.62 -10.87
CA GLY A 176 4.55 -4.89 -10.88
C GLY A 176 5.98 -4.80 -11.40
N THR A 177 6.35 -3.75 -12.15
CA THR A 177 7.64 -3.67 -12.84
C THR A 177 8.83 -3.81 -11.89
N ALA A 178 8.77 -3.18 -10.72
CA ALA A 178 9.84 -3.25 -9.73
C ALA A 178 10.02 -4.65 -9.09
N PHE A 179 9.02 -5.53 -9.19
CA PHE A 179 9.00 -6.84 -8.50
C PHE A 179 9.17 -8.03 -9.43
N THR A 180 9.21 -7.81 -10.73
CA THR A 180 9.20 -8.88 -11.73
C THR A 180 10.36 -8.83 -12.72
N VAL A 181 11.37 -8.00 -12.47
CA VAL A 181 12.53 -7.78 -13.35
C VAL A 181 13.18 -9.09 -13.79
N ASP A 182 13.33 -10.06 -12.89
CA ASP A 182 14.00 -11.33 -13.16
C ASP A 182 13.03 -12.43 -13.62
N VAL A 183 11.78 -12.10 -13.92
CA VAL A 183 10.80 -13.11 -14.35
C VAL A 183 10.98 -13.44 -15.82
N THR A 184 11.46 -14.64 -16.09
CA THR A 184 11.61 -15.21 -17.44
C THR A 184 10.60 -16.33 -17.73
N ASP A 185 9.91 -16.84 -16.69
CA ASP A 185 8.95 -17.95 -16.76
C ASP A 185 7.72 -17.64 -15.91
N LEU A 186 6.57 -17.47 -16.56
CA LEU A 186 5.30 -17.13 -15.92
C LEU A 186 4.75 -18.26 -15.06
N GLU A 187 4.93 -19.51 -15.49
CA GLU A 187 4.47 -20.67 -14.74
C GLU A 187 5.21 -20.79 -13.40
N LYS A 188 6.53 -20.64 -13.43
CA LYS A 188 7.37 -20.58 -12.23
C LYS A 188 7.04 -19.37 -11.35
N TYR A 189 6.75 -18.21 -11.94
CA TYR A 189 6.33 -17.02 -11.19
C TYR A 189 5.03 -17.28 -10.43
N LEU A 190 4.01 -17.77 -11.12
CA LEU A 190 2.68 -18.00 -10.54
C LEU A 190 2.65 -19.18 -9.57
N SER A 191 3.51 -20.19 -9.73
CA SER A 191 3.58 -21.34 -8.82
C SER A 191 3.93 -20.95 -7.38
N ARG A 192 4.46 -19.75 -7.15
CA ARG A 192 4.72 -19.18 -5.81
C ARG A 192 3.44 -18.82 -5.06
N TYR A 193 2.34 -18.55 -5.80
CA TYR A 193 1.08 -18.06 -5.27
C TYR A 193 -0.07 -19.05 -5.45
N TYR A 194 -0.04 -19.85 -6.50
CA TYR A 194 -1.12 -20.78 -6.88
C TYR A 194 -0.58 -22.17 -7.16
N TYR A 195 -0.98 -23.17 -6.37
CA TYR A 195 -0.53 -24.56 -6.53
C TYR A 195 -1.18 -25.24 -7.73
N ASP A 196 -2.47 -24.94 -8.00
CA ASP A 196 -3.22 -25.58 -9.09
C ASP A 196 -2.78 -25.02 -10.45
N LYS A 197 -2.29 -25.93 -11.30
CA LYS A 197 -1.87 -25.58 -12.67
C LYS A 197 -3.01 -25.06 -13.52
N THR A 198 -4.22 -25.58 -13.35
CA THR A 198 -5.39 -25.11 -14.11
C THR A 198 -5.72 -23.67 -13.79
N VAL A 199 -5.54 -23.24 -12.54
CA VAL A 199 -5.69 -21.85 -12.13
C VAL A 199 -4.60 -20.98 -12.77
N ARG A 200 -3.34 -21.43 -12.75
CA ARG A 200 -2.24 -20.69 -13.39
C ARG A 200 -2.44 -20.51 -14.88
N ASP A 201 -2.87 -21.57 -15.59
CA ASP A 201 -3.18 -21.51 -17.04
C ASP A 201 -4.29 -20.47 -17.32
N LYS A 202 -5.35 -20.47 -16.51
CA LYS A 202 -6.42 -19.46 -16.60
C LYS A 202 -5.89 -18.04 -16.37
N ILE A 203 -5.01 -17.82 -15.38
CA ILE A 203 -4.40 -16.52 -15.13
C ILE A 203 -3.56 -16.10 -16.35
N ILE A 204 -2.69 -16.97 -16.85
CA ILE A 204 -1.82 -16.68 -18.00
C ILE A 204 -2.64 -16.31 -19.24
N SER A 205 -3.79 -16.93 -19.44
CA SER A 205 -4.67 -16.63 -20.57
C SER A 205 -5.30 -15.23 -20.52
N GLN A 206 -5.41 -14.62 -19.34
CA GLN A 206 -5.91 -13.24 -19.19
C GLN A 206 -4.89 -12.16 -19.62
N TYR A 207 -3.64 -12.56 -19.84
CA TYR A 207 -2.54 -11.67 -20.22
C TYR A 207 -1.89 -12.15 -21.53
N PRO A 208 -2.63 -12.11 -22.66
CA PRO A 208 -2.16 -12.67 -23.93
C PRO A 208 -0.99 -11.85 -24.50
N VAL A 209 -0.16 -12.53 -25.31
CA VAL A 209 0.99 -11.91 -25.99
C VAL A 209 0.56 -10.75 -26.88
N SER A 210 -0.61 -10.83 -27.50
CA SER A 210 -1.14 -9.75 -28.34
C SER A 210 -1.38 -8.44 -27.63
N GLU A 211 -1.62 -8.48 -26.29
CA GLU A 211 -1.89 -7.28 -25.48
C GLU A 211 -0.63 -6.83 -24.71
N TYR A 212 0.17 -7.76 -24.23
CA TYR A 212 1.30 -7.48 -23.31
C TYR A 212 2.68 -7.76 -23.90
N GLY A 213 2.78 -8.18 -25.17
CA GLY A 213 4.01 -8.61 -25.77
C GLY A 213 4.48 -9.99 -25.30
N SER A 214 5.55 -10.51 -25.90
CA SER A 214 6.11 -11.84 -25.59
C SER A 214 6.94 -11.90 -24.31
N SER A 215 7.32 -10.74 -23.74
CA SER A 215 8.13 -10.67 -22.53
C SER A 215 7.41 -11.26 -21.33
N ALA A 216 8.00 -12.26 -20.68
CA ALA A 216 7.50 -12.79 -19.41
C ALA A 216 7.51 -11.73 -18.31
N TYR A 217 8.50 -10.85 -18.30
CA TYR A 217 8.60 -9.71 -17.40
C TYR A 217 7.37 -8.79 -17.49
N HIS A 218 7.00 -8.29 -18.67
CA HIS A 218 5.88 -7.37 -18.83
C HIS A 218 4.55 -8.03 -18.47
N ARG A 219 4.37 -9.30 -18.85
CA ARG A 219 3.16 -10.06 -18.50
C ARG A 219 3.06 -10.33 -17.00
N ALA A 220 4.18 -10.71 -16.35
CA ALA A 220 4.24 -10.88 -14.89
C ALA A 220 4.01 -9.56 -14.16
N SER A 221 4.55 -8.46 -14.68
CA SER A 221 4.32 -7.11 -14.13
C SER A 221 2.83 -6.75 -14.10
N ALA A 222 2.14 -6.96 -15.23
CA ALA A 222 0.70 -6.72 -15.30
C ALA A 222 -0.10 -7.64 -14.36
N MET A 223 0.27 -8.92 -14.26
CA MET A 223 -0.32 -9.86 -13.30
C MET A 223 -0.09 -9.39 -11.85
N GLY A 224 1.15 -9.04 -11.51
CA GLY A 224 1.52 -8.58 -10.17
C GLY A 224 0.79 -7.29 -9.78
N ARG A 225 0.66 -6.33 -10.73
CA ARG A 225 -0.17 -5.14 -10.53
C ARG A 225 -1.60 -5.52 -10.15
N ASP A 226 -2.26 -6.35 -10.95
CA ASP A 226 -3.67 -6.66 -10.76
C ASP A 226 -3.91 -7.45 -9.47
N ILE A 227 -3.06 -8.44 -9.18
CA ILE A 227 -3.17 -9.29 -7.99
C ILE A 227 -2.92 -8.50 -6.70
N ALA A 228 -1.84 -7.71 -6.67
CA ALA A 228 -1.34 -7.14 -5.42
C ALA A 228 -1.85 -5.72 -5.13
N TYR A 229 -2.23 -4.96 -6.16
CA TYR A 229 -2.53 -3.54 -6.01
C TYR A 229 -3.84 -3.10 -6.64
N GLN A 230 -3.99 -3.26 -7.96
CA GLN A 230 -5.14 -2.70 -8.70
C GLN A 230 -6.47 -3.26 -8.22
N CYS A 231 -6.62 -4.57 -8.18
CA CYS A 231 -7.90 -5.19 -7.82
C CYS A 231 -8.19 -5.10 -6.32
N PRO A 232 -7.23 -5.32 -5.41
CA PRO A 232 -7.47 -5.00 -4.00
C PRO A 232 -7.84 -3.55 -3.73
N THR A 233 -7.24 -2.59 -4.45
CA THR A 233 -7.60 -1.17 -4.37
C THR A 233 -9.03 -0.93 -4.85
N ALA A 234 -9.42 -1.54 -5.97
CA ALA A 234 -10.79 -1.45 -6.51
C ALA A 234 -11.82 -2.00 -5.52
N MET A 235 -11.59 -3.22 -5.01
CA MET A 235 -12.48 -3.88 -4.05
C MET A 235 -12.66 -3.05 -2.78
N LEU A 236 -11.57 -2.53 -2.22
CA LEU A 236 -11.61 -1.72 -1.01
C LEU A 236 -12.30 -0.38 -1.26
N ALA A 237 -12.00 0.29 -2.36
CA ALA A 237 -12.61 1.56 -2.73
C ALA A 237 -14.13 1.44 -2.91
N ASN A 238 -14.57 0.41 -3.62
CA ASN A 238 -16.01 0.14 -3.84
C ASN A 238 -16.70 -0.19 -2.52
N LEU A 239 -16.13 -1.11 -1.75
CA LEU A 239 -16.69 -1.51 -0.45
C LEU A 239 -16.88 -0.30 0.48
N THR A 240 -15.91 0.60 0.55
CA THR A 240 -16.03 1.79 1.41
C THR A 240 -17.05 2.80 0.88
N ALA A 241 -17.07 3.05 -0.43
CA ALA A 241 -18.03 3.96 -1.07
C ALA A 241 -19.47 3.46 -0.92
N GLU A 242 -19.74 2.19 -1.19
CA GLU A 242 -21.05 1.54 -1.08
C GLU A 242 -21.58 1.56 0.38
N ASN A 243 -20.69 1.60 1.36
CA ASN A 243 -21.05 1.70 2.78
C ASN A 243 -21.05 3.15 3.31
N GLY A 244 -21.07 4.13 2.41
CA GLY A 244 -21.29 5.54 2.72
C GLY A 244 -20.06 6.30 3.19
N ILE A 245 -18.86 5.71 3.12
CA ILE A 245 -17.62 6.40 3.43
C ILE A 245 -17.21 7.24 2.22
N LYS A 246 -16.88 8.52 2.44
CA LYS A 246 -16.41 9.42 1.38
C LYS A 246 -15.09 8.91 0.82
N THR A 247 -15.12 8.28 -0.34
CA THR A 247 -13.97 7.65 -1.00
C THR A 247 -13.62 8.40 -2.27
N TYR A 248 -12.33 8.72 -2.44
CA TYR A 248 -11.76 9.32 -3.65
C TYR A 248 -10.73 8.38 -4.22
N ARG A 249 -10.81 8.11 -5.52
CA ARG A 249 -9.93 7.12 -6.15
C ARG A 249 -9.06 7.72 -7.24
N TYR A 250 -7.78 7.31 -7.29
CA TYR A 250 -6.87 7.70 -8.37
C TYR A 250 -6.17 6.50 -9.01
N LEU A 251 -5.68 6.73 -10.23
CA LEU A 251 -4.65 5.96 -10.90
C LEU A 251 -3.50 6.91 -11.24
N PHE A 252 -2.28 6.56 -10.87
CA PHE A 252 -1.10 7.28 -11.32
C PHE A 252 -0.51 6.57 -12.53
N ASN A 253 -0.40 7.30 -13.64
CA ASN A 253 0.02 6.77 -14.95
C ASN A 253 1.02 7.71 -15.64
N ALA A 254 1.95 8.29 -14.86
CA ALA A 254 2.98 9.16 -15.38
C ALA A 254 4.36 8.49 -15.30
N SER A 255 5.11 8.63 -16.38
CA SER A 255 6.52 8.26 -16.42
C SER A 255 7.35 9.48 -16.86
N PHE A 256 8.51 9.67 -16.24
CA PHE A 256 9.39 10.79 -16.50
C PHE A 256 10.85 10.32 -16.65
N PRO A 257 11.60 10.86 -17.62
CA PRO A 257 12.98 10.41 -17.91
C PRO A 257 13.94 10.50 -16.70
N ASN A 258 13.72 11.48 -15.81
CA ASN A 258 14.54 11.73 -14.62
C ASN A 258 14.17 10.85 -13.42
N ASN A 259 13.10 10.05 -13.52
CA ASN A 259 12.66 9.10 -12.49
C ASN A 259 12.94 7.64 -12.89
N ASN A 260 13.66 7.39 -13.98
CA ASN A 260 14.01 6.04 -14.40
C ASN A 260 15.12 5.47 -13.52
N TYR A 261 14.93 4.25 -13.06
CA TYR A 261 15.96 3.48 -12.39
C TYR A 261 16.62 2.52 -13.39
N SER A 262 17.96 2.43 -13.34
CA SER A 262 18.74 1.54 -14.20
C SER A 262 18.39 0.06 -14.04
N PHE A 263 17.81 -0.33 -12.90
CA PHE A 263 17.41 -1.71 -12.61
C PHE A 263 16.13 -2.17 -13.34
N PHE A 264 15.28 -1.24 -13.78
CA PHE A 264 14.07 -1.53 -14.55
C PHE A 264 13.84 -0.42 -15.58
N PRO A 265 14.54 -0.51 -16.73
CA PRO A 265 14.59 0.58 -17.72
C PRO A 265 13.22 0.97 -18.28
N ASP A 266 12.28 0.03 -18.34
CA ASP A 266 10.92 0.24 -18.82
C ASP A 266 9.91 0.31 -17.66
N GLY A 267 10.31 0.93 -16.54
CA GLY A 267 9.55 0.94 -15.29
C GLY A 267 8.18 1.61 -15.38
N GLY A 268 7.99 2.54 -16.31
CA GLY A 268 6.72 3.26 -16.43
C GLY A 268 6.35 4.03 -15.16
N ALA A 269 5.09 4.00 -14.79
CA ALA A 269 4.59 4.49 -13.51
C ALA A 269 4.77 3.38 -12.44
N TYR A 270 6.02 3.08 -12.10
CA TYR A 270 6.39 1.98 -11.21
C TYR A 270 5.95 2.23 -9.75
N HIS A 271 6.02 1.19 -8.94
CA HIS A 271 5.66 1.22 -7.52
C HIS A 271 6.38 2.33 -6.75
N ALA A 272 5.64 3.22 -6.10
CA ALA A 272 6.09 4.40 -5.34
C ALA A 272 6.60 5.59 -6.18
N SER A 273 6.48 5.56 -7.52
CA SER A 273 6.95 6.68 -8.34
C SER A 273 6.11 7.96 -8.18
N GLU A 274 4.85 7.85 -7.76
CA GLU A 274 3.95 8.97 -7.49
C GLU A 274 4.39 9.82 -6.29
N ILE A 275 5.10 9.23 -5.34
CA ILE A 275 5.54 9.90 -4.10
C ILE A 275 6.40 11.12 -4.39
N TYR A 276 7.27 11.04 -5.37
CA TYR A 276 8.12 12.17 -5.76
C TYR A 276 7.32 13.36 -6.27
N GLU A 277 6.21 13.09 -6.96
CA GLU A 277 5.33 14.14 -7.49
C GLU A 277 4.48 14.75 -6.38
N ILE A 278 3.90 13.93 -5.51
CA ILE A 278 3.07 14.36 -4.39
C ILE A 278 3.84 15.26 -3.41
N PHE A 279 5.10 14.95 -3.15
CA PHE A 279 5.94 15.77 -2.25
C PHE A 279 6.81 16.81 -2.99
N GLY A 280 6.78 16.85 -4.33
CA GLY A 280 7.63 17.72 -5.14
C GLY A 280 9.11 17.47 -4.94
N THR A 281 9.49 16.22 -4.63
CA THR A 281 10.86 15.80 -4.32
C THR A 281 11.55 15.10 -5.50
N TYR A 282 10.92 15.04 -6.67
CA TYR A 282 11.50 14.48 -7.87
C TYR A 282 12.82 15.19 -8.24
N ASN A 283 13.71 14.48 -8.95
CA ASN A 283 14.96 15.03 -9.40
C ASN A 283 14.70 16.23 -10.34
N ARG A 284 15.21 17.40 -9.99
CA ARG A 284 15.02 18.62 -10.79
C ARG A 284 15.86 18.61 -12.06
N THR A 285 16.97 17.89 -12.08
CA THR A 285 17.80 17.72 -13.28
C THR A 285 17.05 16.85 -14.29
N GLY A 286 16.82 17.38 -15.49
CA GLY A 286 16.05 16.70 -16.53
C GLY A 286 14.53 16.73 -16.35
N ALA A 287 14.02 17.44 -15.34
CA ALA A 287 12.58 17.62 -15.17
C ALA A 287 11.99 18.46 -16.30
N ILE A 288 10.95 17.95 -16.92
CA ILE A 288 10.21 18.62 -18.00
C ILE A 288 9.05 19.45 -17.44
N PRO A 289 8.53 20.45 -18.18
CA PRO A 289 7.40 21.27 -17.72
C PRO A 289 6.20 20.45 -17.27
N ARG A 290 5.80 19.44 -18.04
CA ARG A 290 4.67 18.54 -17.71
C ARG A 290 4.81 17.90 -16.33
N GLN A 291 6.02 17.47 -15.95
CA GLN A 291 6.27 16.88 -14.63
C GLN A 291 6.05 17.90 -13.51
N ARG A 292 6.55 19.11 -13.70
CA ARG A 292 6.41 20.19 -12.72
C ARG A 292 4.94 20.56 -12.49
N ASP A 293 4.19 20.67 -13.59
CA ASP A 293 2.78 21.03 -13.56
C ASP A 293 1.95 19.91 -12.89
N LEU A 294 2.18 18.65 -13.28
CA LEU A 294 1.52 17.50 -12.66
C LEU A 294 1.80 17.41 -11.16
N SER A 295 3.06 17.62 -10.76
CA SER A 295 3.44 17.61 -9.35
C SER A 295 2.71 18.71 -8.56
N VAL A 296 2.58 19.92 -9.11
CA VAL A 296 1.81 21.01 -8.45
C VAL A 296 0.34 20.62 -8.30
N VAL A 297 -0.25 20.03 -9.31
CA VAL A 297 -1.66 19.55 -9.27
C VAL A 297 -1.82 18.48 -8.20
N MET A 298 -0.97 17.47 -8.16
CA MET A 298 -1.05 16.40 -7.15
C MET A 298 -0.85 16.95 -5.73
N GLN A 299 0.19 17.77 -5.51
CA GLN A 299 0.40 18.43 -4.22
C GLN A 299 -0.84 19.22 -3.77
N THR A 300 -1.52 19.89 -4.71
CA THR A 300 -2.72 20.67 -4.41
C THR A 300 -3.87 19.78 -3.96
N TYR A 301 -4.14 18.67 -4.66
CA TYR A 301 -5.23 17.75 -4.31
C TYR A 301 -4.99 17.08 -2.95
N TRP A 302 -3.78 16.59 -2.68
CA TRP A 302 -3.43 15.98 -1.39
C TRP A 302 -3.51 16.98 -0.23
N ALA A 303 -2.99 18.19 -0.44
CA ALA A 303 -3.07 19.26 0.57
C ALA A 303 -4.51 19.69 0.84
N ASN A 304 -5.34 19.83 -0.20
CA ASN A 304 -6.76 20.15 -0.04
C ASN A 304 -7.50 19.08 0.73
N PHE A 305 -7.26 17.81 0.41
CA PHE A 305 -7.88 16.70 1.13
C PHE A 305 -7.49 16.71 2.62
N ALA A 306 -6.22 16.91 2.95
CA ALA A 306 -5.78 17.00 4.33
C ALA A 306 -6.39 18.20 5.09
N LYS A 307 -6.64 19.34 4.39
CA LYS A 307 -7.25 20.54 4.97
C LYS A 307 -8.76 20.47 5.08
N ASN A 308 -9.42 19.99 4.00
CA ASN A 308 -10.84 20.21 3.77
C ASN A 308 -11.64 18.88 3.75
N LEU A 309 -10.96 17.73 3.83
CA LEU A 309 -11.53 16.39 3.71
C LEU A 309 -12.12 16.10 2.31
N GLU A 310 -11.74 16.91 1.34
CA GLU A 310 -12.10 16.81 -0.08
C GLU A 310 -10.91 17.27 -0.92
N PRO A 311 -10.53 16.54 -1.98
CA PRO A 311 -9.38 16.93 -2.80
C PRO A 311 -9.63 18.22 -3.61
N GLY A 312 -10.88 18.52 -3.93
CA GLY A 312 -11.27 19.73 -4.65
C GLY A 312 -12.01 19.47 -5.96
N VAL A 313 -12.25 20.56 -6.68
CA VAL A 313 -12.98 20.52 -7.95
C VAL A 313 -12.26 19.63 -8.97
N GLY A 314 -13.02 18.82 -9.71
CA GLY A 314 -12.50 17.91 -10.73
C GLY A 314 -12.17 16.50 -10.24
N TRP A 315 -12.23 16.25 -8.93
CA TRP A 315 -12.08 14.91 -8.37
C TRP A 315 -13.35 14.50 -7.58
N PRO A 316 -14.34 13.88 -8.23
CA PRO A 316 -15.58 13.47 -7.59
C PRO A 316 -15.35 12.32 -6.60
N ARG A 317 -16.30 12.15 -5.68
CA ARG A 317 -16.36 10.95 -4.84
C ARG A 317 -16.72 9.75 -5.71
N LEU A 318 -16.14 8.61 -5.38
CA LEU A 318 -16.45 7.35 -6.04
C LEU A 318 -17.94 7.04 -5.94
N GLY A 319 -18.56 6.63 -7.06
CA GLY A 319 -19.99 6.32 -7.18
C GLY A 319 -20.91 7.54 -7.37
N THR A 320 -20.38 8.76 -7.51
CA THR A 320 -21.21 9.97 -7.62
C THR A 320 -21.24 10.62 -9.00
N ASN A 321 -20.44 10.14 -9.97
CA ASN A 321 -20.31 10.75 -11.30
C ASN A 321 -20.56 9.73 -12.43
N GLY A 322 -21.56 8.85 -12.26
CA GLY A 322 -21.98 7.92 -13.31
C GLY A 322 -20.91 6.90 -13.73
N GLY A 323 -19.99 6.56 -12.80
CA GLY A 323 -18.89 5.63 -13.05
C GLY A 323 -17.64 6.28 -13.67
N LEU A 324 -17.65 7.60 -13.92
CA LEU A 324 -16.51 8.40 -14.38
C LEU A 324 -15.84 9.07 -13.17
N ASP A 325 -15.35 8.27 -12.24
CA ASP A 325 -15.03 8.70 -10.88
C ASP A 325 -13.54 8.51 -10.50
N VAL A 326 -12.74 7.86 -11.35
CA VAL A 326 -11.31 7.67 -11.08
C VAL A 326 -10.52 8.79 -11.73
N ILE A 327 -9.73 9.53 -10.96
CA ILE A 327 -8.83 10.51 -11.55
C ILE A 327 -7.54 9.81 -12.01
N ASN A 328 -7.15 10.01 -13.27
CA ASN A 328 -5.93 9.49 -13.85
C ASN A 328 -4.88 10.62 -13.92
N PHE A 329 -3.82 10.49 -13.18
CA PHE A 329 -2.71 11.44 -13.17
C PHE A 329 -1.64 11.05 -14.18
N GLY A 330 -1.41 11.91 -15.16
CA GLY A 330 -0.33 11.79 -16.15
C GLY A 330 -0.58 10.83 -17.31
N GLY A 331 -1.72 10.15 -17.37
CA GLY A 331 -2.11 9.37 -18.55
C GLY A 331 -2.25 10.27 -19.78
N ASN A 332 -2.01 9.72 -20.98
CA ASN A 332 -1.98 10.45 -22.23
C ASN A 332 -1.07 11.70 -22.20
N GLU A 333 0.04 11.61 -21.47
CA GLU A 333 0.98 12.73 -21.29
C GLU A 333 0.36 14.00 -20.69
N SER A 334 -0.75 13.87 -19.97
CA SER A 334 -1.41 15.00 -19.30
C SER A 334 -0.51 15.59 -18.21
N SER A 335 -0.49 16.90 -18.11
CA SER A 335 0.10 17.64 -16.97
C SER A 335 -0.87 17.86 -15.82
N THR A 336 -2.10 17.33 -15.97
CA THR A 336 -3.16 17.41 -14.96
C THR A 336 -3.82 16.04 -14.79
N GLY A 337 -4.70 15.90 -13.80
CA GLY A 337 -5.58 14.75 -13.71
C GLY A 337 -6.78 14.91 -14.66
N TYR A 338 -7.29 13.79 -15.17
CA TYR A 338 -8.56 13.73 -15.88
C TYR A 338 -9.33 12.48 -15.44
N LEU A 339 -10.65 12.53 -15.57
CA LEU A 339 -11.52 11.44 -15.14
C LEU A 339 -11.54 10.30 -16.16
N ILE A 340 -11.46 9.09 -15.66
CA ILE A 340 -11.61 7.85 -16.43
C ILE A 340 -12.69 6.97 -15.79
N SER A 341 -13.28 6.08 -16.58
CA SER A 341 -14.28 5.18 -16.06
C SER A 341 -13.66 4.10 -15.19
N GLN A 342 -14.30 3.83 -14.07
CA GLN A 342 -13.94 2.74 -13.19
C GLN A 342 -13.95 1.40 -13.93
N SER A 343 -14.94 1.16 -14.79
CA SER A 343 -15.05 -0.07 -15.57
C SER A 343 -13.88 -0.30 -16.55
N SER A 344 -13.25 0.77 -17.05
CA SER A 344 -12.08 0.64 -17.92
C SER A 344 -10.83 0.24 -17.14
N VAL A 345 -10.67 0.77 -15.92
CA VAL A 345 -9.52 0.48 -15.06
C VAL A 345 -9.63 -0.91 -14.42
N ASP A 346 -10.85 -1.28 -14.00
CA ASP A 346 -11.10 -2.48 -13.17
C ASP A 346 -11.66 -3.66 -13.96
N ARG A 347 -11.62 -3.62 -15.28
CA ARG A 347 -12.22 -4.68 -16.11
C ARG A 347 -11.77 -6.09 -15.71
N LYS A 348 -10.46 -6.32 -15.57
CA LYS A 348 -9.94 -7.63 -15.16
C LYS A 348 -10.26 -7.98 -13.71
N CYS A 349 -10.40 -6.98 -12.84
CA CYS A 349 -10.77 -7.21 -11.45
C CYS A 349 -12.16 -7.82 -11.36
N THR A 350 -13.17 -7.17 -11.97
CA THR A 350 -14.56 -7.60 -11.90
C THR A 350 -14.87 -8.85 -12.73
N THR A 351 -14.19 -9.04 -13.88
CA THR A 351 -14.47 -10.18 -14.77
C THR A 351 -13.67 -11.44 -14.44
N PHE A 352 -12.57 -11.30 -13.72
CA PHE A 352 -11.68 -12.42 -13.47
C PHE A 352 -11.18 -12.50 -12.01
N TRP A 353 -10.61 -11.43 -11.44
CA TRP A 353 -9.86 -11.53 -10.19
C TRP A 353 -10.74 -11.61 -8.94
N ASP A 354 -11.96 -11.09 -8.95
CA ASP A 354 -12.86 -11.08 -7.79
C ASP A 354 -13.10 -12.47 -7.20
N GLN A 355 -13.05 -13.52 -8.05
CA GLN A 355 -13.20 -14.90 -7.59
C GLN A 355 -11.99 -15.47 -6.85
N TYR A 356 -10.81 -14.86 -7.01
CA TYR A 356 -9.54 -15.31 -6.42
C TYR A 356 -9.03 -14.42 -5.30
N LEU A 357 -9.50 -13.19 -5.23
CA LEU A 357 -9.07 -12.21 -4.25
C LEU A 357 -10.11 -12.09 -3.13
N SER A 358 -9.64 -12.04 -1.92
CA SER A 358 -10.48 -11.73 -0.77
C SER A 358 -10.18 -10.31 -0.27
N THR A 359 -11.15 -9.70 0.38
CA THR A 359 -11.00 -8.40 1.06
C THR A 359 -10.31 -8.51 2.44
N SER A 360 -9.64 -9.63 2.71
CA SER A 360 -8.91 -9.90 3.96
C SER A 360 -7.72 -8.98 4.19
#